data_290991e247d9616e2cc82b1631107f54
#
_entry.id   290991e247d9616e2cc82b1631107f54
#
_cell.length_a   1.000
_cell.length_b   1.000
_cell.length_c   1.000
_cell.angle_alpha   90.00
_cell.angle_beta   90.00
_cell.angle_gamma   90.00
#
_symmetry.space_group_name_H-M   'P 1'
#
loop_
_entity.id
_entity.type
_entity.pdbx_description
1 polymer ?
#
loop_
_entity_poly.entity_id
_entity_poly.type
_entity_poly.pdbx_seq_one_letter_code
_entity_poly.pdbx_strand_id
1 'polypeptide(L)'
;MIWLAGLPVIWWAAILIADAIQPGRNLFELMEVLTEKLNHPFQLHYTEYTIKSVLVCTLLYAAGIGIFYSSQKNYRRGEEHGSARWGDARQICKKYSQKPYSQNILLTQNFRISLDTHKHRRCLNILVVGGSGAGKSRGFALPNIMQCCCSMVITDPKAELLRKTGGLLEKKGYEVRVFDLINPDTSFCYNPFEYVHDDKDVLRLISNLIQNTTPKGSQSSDPFWEKSETALLQALMLYLLHEAPPEEQNFAMIMEMLGSAQVKEEDEDYESPLDILFDRLEMRDPDSIAVKQYHIYKQAAGKTAKSILISVGVRLAAFNLPQIAKLTNTDELDLSSMGERKVALFCCIPDADTSLNYLVGMIYSQLFQTLYYMADRVHSGALPVPVNCIMDEFPNVSLPNEFEKILATCRSRSIYCSIIIQNMSQLKALFKDSWESLVGNCDEFLYLGGNEKETHKYVSELLGKETIDTNTYGQTKGKSGSYSTNFQQSGRELLQPDEVRMLDNQNALLFIRGERPILDAKYDLMKHPNIRYTEDGGAGPFNYAKAPLAHDDFTFDETRYDDYELLLDEDIIGEPF
;
A
#
# COMPACT_ATOMS: atom_id res chain seq x y z
N MET A 1 -22.06 -45.58 -3.86
CA MET A 1 -23.36 -46.29 -3.59
C MET A 1 -23.98 -46.89 -4.86
N ILE A 2 -24.07 -46.20 -5.98
CA ILE A 2 -24.73 -46.70 -7.22
C ILE A 2 -24.13 -48.02 -7.71
N TRP A 3 -22.83 -48.22 -7.69
CA TRP A 3 -22.17 -49.45 -8.12
C TRP A 3 -22.43 -50.67 -7.21
N LEU A 4 -22.66 -50.45 -5.93
CA LEU A 4 -23.05 -51.53 -5.01
C LEU A 4 -24.46 -52.09 -5.31
N ALA A 5 -25.36 -51.25 -5.84
CA ALA A 5 -26.68 -51.66 -6.27
C ALA A 5 -26.66 -52.57 -7.50
N GLY A 6 -25.59 -52.57 -8.29
CA GLY A 6 -25.40 -53.47 -9.42
C GLY A 6 -24.96 -54.89 -9.05
N LEU A 7 -24.37 -55.10 -7.88
CA LEU A 7 -23.85 -56.41 -7.45
C LEU A 7 -24.92 -57.50 -7.45
N PRO A 8 -26.14 -57.29 -6.88
CA PRO A 8 -27.19 -58.31 -6.92
C PRO A 8 -27.53 -58.78 -8.33
N VAL A 9 -27.55 -57.85 -9.31
CA VAL A 9 -27.81 -58.15 -10.73
C VAL A 9 -26.68 -58.98 -11.33
N ILE A 10 -25.44 -58.63 -11.02
CA ILE A 10 -24.25 -59.37 -11.49
C ILE A 10 -24.20 -60.76 -10.87
N TRP A 11 -24.53 -60.94 -9.61
CA TRP A 11 -24.59 -62.24 -8.94
C TRP A 11 -25.73 -63.09 -9.46
N TRP A 12 -26.91 -62.49 -9.70
CA TRP A 12 -28.01 -63.18 -10.37
C TRP A 12 -27.61 -63.70 -11.77
N ALA A 13 -26.99 -62.86 -12.60
CA ALA A 13 -26.50 -63.27 -13.88
C ALA A 13 -25.40 -64.36 -13.80
N ALA A 14 -24.50 -64.22 -12.81
CA ALA A 14 -23.46 -65.21 -12.56
C ALA A 14 -24.01 -66.61 -12.17
N ILE A 15 -25.10 -66.66 -11.42
CA ILE A 15 -25.79 -67.91 -11.04
C ILE A 15 -26.42 -68.55 -12.26
N LEU A 16 -27.07 -67.78 -13.15
CA LEU A 16 -27.61 -68.29 -14.41
C LEU A 16 -26.52 -68.85 -15.35
N ILE A 17 -25.38 -68.14 -15.43
CA ILE A 17 -24.23 -68.62 -16.19
C ILE A 17 -23.68 -69.92 -15.62
N ALA A 18 -23.55 -69.99 -14.28
CA ALA A 18 -23.05 -71.20 -13.62
C ALA A 18 -23.93 -72.43 -13.84
N ASP A 19 -25.23 -72.23 -13.91
CA ASP A 19 -26.20 -73.30 -14.20
C ASP A 19 -26.17 -73.75 -15.67
N ALA A 20 -25.71 -72.92 -16.61
CA ALA A 20 -25.51 -73.26 -17.99
C ALA A 20 -24.18 -74.01 -18.27
N ILE A 21 -23.18 -73.86 -17.37
CA ILE A 21 -21.85 -74.49 -17.53
C ILE A 21 -21.92 -75.96 -17.17
N GLN A 22 -21.68 -76.84 -18.16
CA GLN A 22 -21.47 -78.30 -17.98
C GLN A 22 -20.20 -78.74 -18.67
N PRO A 23 -19.43 -79.71 -18.10
CA PRO A 23 -18.23 -80.22 -18.78
C PRO A 23 -18.56 -80.85 -20.14
N GLY A 24 -17.86 -80.42 -21.20
CA GLY A 24 -18.01 -80.93 -22.55
C GLY A 24 -18.91 -80.10 -23.47
N ARG A 25 -19.57 -79.05 -23.03
CA ARG A 25 -20.36 -78.15 -23.86
C ARG A 25 -19.47 -77.12 -24.60
N ASN A 26 -19.78 -76.90 -25.90
CA ASN A 26 -19.17 -75.86 -26.71
C ASN A 26 -19.79 -74.48 -26.38
N LEU A 27 -19.09 -73.40 -26.73
CA LEU A 27 -19.52 -72.00 -26.48
C LEU A 27 -20.91 -71.70 -27.10
N PHE A 28 -21.23 -72.25 -28.25
CA PHE A 28 -22.53 -72.08 -28.91
C PHE A 28 -23.67 -72.78 -28.17
N GLU A 29 -23.45 -73.98 -27.71
CA GLU A 29 -24.42 -74.73 -26.88
C GLU A 29 -24.66 -74.02 -25.54
N LEU A 30 -23.62 -73.40 -24.96
CA LEU A 30 -23.74 -72.62 -23.72
C LEU A 30 -24.62 -71.39 -23.94
N MET A 31 -24.47 -70.69 -25.04
CA MET A 31 -25.30 -69.53 -25.44
C MET A 31 -26.77 -69.93 -25.63
N GLU A 32 -27.02 -71.06 -26.27
CA GLU A 32 -28.38 -71.58 -26.49
C GLU A 32 -29.10 -71.92 -25.20
N VAL A 33 -28.43 -72.64 -24.31
CA VAL A 33 -28.94 -72.97 -22.97
C VAL A 33 -29.12 -71.74 -22.10
N LEU A 34 -28.23 -70.76 -22.20
CA LEU A 34 -28.38 -69.47 -21.47
C LEU A 34 -29.60 -68.70 -21.95
N THR A 35 -29.85 -68.72 -23.29
CA THR A 35 -31.04 -68.08 -23.89
C THR A 35 -32.33 -68.75 -23.41
N GLU A 36 -32.35 -70.09 -23.33
CA GLU A 36 -33.50 -70.84 -22.80
C GLU A 36 -33.75 -70.52 -21.34
N LYS A 37 -32.70 -70.43 -20.53
CA LYS A 37 -32.83 -70.08 -19.08
C LYS A 37 -33.27 -68.65 -18.85
N LEU A 38 -32.97 -67.73 -19.75
CA LEU A 38 -33.48 -66.34 -19.67
C LEU A 38 -35.01 -66.26 -19.86
N ASN A 39 -35.67 -67.28 -20.41
CA ASN A 39 -37.14 -67.37 -20.46
C ASN A 39 -37.74 -67.63 -19.04
N HIS A 40 -36.94 -68.22 -18.11
CA HIS A 40 -37.32 -68.46 -16.74
C HIS A 40 -36.32 -67.87 -15.75
N PRO A 41 -36.17 -66.53 -15.67
CA PRO A 41 -35.04 -65.86 -15.08
C PRO A 41 -34.95 -65.96 -13.55
N PHE A 42 -36.00 -66.41 -12.89
CA PHE A 42 -36.03 -66.57 -11.42
C PHE A 42 -35.91 -68.01 -10.96
N GLN A 43 -35.78 -69.01 -11.89
CA GLN A 43 -35.46 -70.37 -11.56
C GLN A 43 -33.95 -70.54 -11.43
N LEU A 44 -33.42 -70.36 -10.24
CA LEU A 44 -31.99 -70.41 -9.97
C LEU A 44 -31.63 -71.79 -9.41
N HIS A 45 -30.70 -72.48 -10.06
CA HIS A 45 -30.14 -73.77 -9.58
C HIS A 45 -28.66 -73.53 -9.22
N TYR A 46 -28.31 -74.00 -8.02
CA TYR A 46 -26.94 -73.88 -7.52
C TYR A 46 -26.14 -75.15 -7.95
N THR A 47 -25.03 -74.94 -8.60
CA THR A 47 -24.10 -75.97 -9.07
C THR A 47 -22.73 -75.75 -8.41
N GLU A 48 -21.84 -76.78 -8.49
CA GLU A 48 -20.47 -76.66 -7.99
C GLU A 48 -19.66 -75.49 -8.67
N TYR A 49 -20.11 -74.98 -9.82
CA TYR A 49 -19.52 -73.85 -10.54
C TYR A 49 -20.07 -72.48 -10.06
N THR A 50 -21.12 -72.44 -9.25
CA THR A 50 -21.80 -71.20 -8.86
C THR A 50 -20.87 -70.22 -8.16
N ILE A 51 -20.07 -70.68 -7.20
CA ILE A 51 -19.13 -69.84 -6.46
C ILE A 51 -18.05 -69.28 -7.39
N LYS A 52 -17.52 -70.13 -8.31
CA LYS A 52 -16.49 -69.73 -9.26
C LYS A 52 -17.03 -68.68 -10.22
N SER A 53 -18.23 -68.87 -10.77
CA SER A 53 -18.89 -67.90 -11.69
C SER A 53 -19.17 -66.56 -11.00
N VAL A 54 -19.67 -66.55 -9.77
CA VAL A 54 -19.91 -65.35 -8.96
C VAL A 54 -18.59 -64.59 -8.73
N LEU A 55 -17.50 -65.29 -8.40
CA LEU A 55 -16.18 -64.68 -8.23
C LEU A 55 -15.66 -64.04 -9.54
N VAL A 56 -15.73 -64.78 -10.63
CA VAL A 56 -15.28 -64.30 -11.94
C VAL A 56 -16.10 -63.09 -12.42
N CYS A 57 -17.43 -63.15 -12.32
CA CYS A 57 -18.30 -62.06 -12.72
C CYS A 57 -18.10 -60.81 -11.82
N THR A 58 -17.88 -61.00 -10.51
CA THR A 58 -17.56 -59.92 -9.60
C THR A 58 -16.22 -59.26 -9.92
N LEU A 59 -15.19 -60.06 -10.26
CA LEU A 59 -13.89 -59.56 -10.70
C LEU A 59 -13.99 -58.79 -12.02
N LEU A 60 -14.74 -59.31 -12.99
CA LEU A 60 -14.98 -58.62 -14.27
C LEU A 60 -15.75 -57.31 -14.07
N TYR A 61 -16.73 -57.32 -13.19
CA TYR A 61 -17.48 -56.13 -12.80
C TYR A 61 -16.57 -55.10 -12.14
N ALA A 62 -15.75 -55.49 -11.17
CA ALA A 62 -14.77 -54.62 -10.52
C ALA A 62 -13.74 -54.07 -11.52
N ALA A 63 -13.25 -54.90 -12.46
CA ALA A 63 -12.38 -54.49 -13.53
C ALA A 63 -13.06 -53.45 -14.46
N GLY A 64 -14.33 -53.71 -14.83
CA GLY A 64 -15.14 -52.77 -15.60
C GLY A 64 -15.31 -51.43 -14.90
N ILE A 65 -15.57 -51.40 -13.61
CA ILE A 65 -15.60 -50.20 -12.77
C ILE A 65 -14.21 -49.52 -12.78
N GLY A 66 -13.13 -50.28 -12.61
CA GLY A 66 -11.77 -49.79 -12.64
C GLY A 66 -11.44 -49.11 -13.98
N ILE A 67 -11.80 -49.73 -15.09
CA ILE A 67 -11.64 -49.15 -16.46
C ILE A 67 -12.49 -47.89 -16.59
N PHE A 68 -13.74 -47.91 -16.13
CA PHE A 68 -14.62 -46.73 -16.17
C PHE A 68 -14.01 -45.54 -15.45
N TYR A 69 -13.55 -45.73 -14.22
CA TYR A 69 -12.90 -44.64 -13.46
C TYR A 69 -11.54 -44.23 -14.04
N SER A 70 -10.77 -45.19 -14.52
CA SER A 70 -9.48 -44.93 -15.19
C SER A 70 -9.65 -44.16 -16.51
N SER A 71 -10.77 -44.37 -17.22
CA SER A 71 -11.08 -43.71 -18.48
C SER A 71 -11.83 -42.37 -18.29
N GLN A 72 -12.25 -42.02 -17.08
CA GLN A 72 -12.85 -40.72 -16.81
C GLN A 72 -11.81 -39.61 -16.98
N LYS A 73 -11.87 -38.93 -18.09
CA LYS A 73 -11.09 -37.72 -18.34
C LYS A 73 -11.79 -36.54 -17.65
N ASN A 74 -11.06 -35.83 -16.82
CA ASN A 74 -11.54 -34.57 -16.20
C ASN A 74 -11.58 -33.47 -17.27
N TYR A 75 -12.63 -33.44 -18.07
CA TYR A 75 -12.86 -32.34 -19.00
C TYR A 75 -13.48 -31.15 -18.28
N ARG A 76 -12.77 -30.02 -18.27
CA ARG A 76 -13.35 -28.71 -17.96
C ARG A 76 -13.75 -28.05 -19.28
N ARG A 77 -14.90 -28.41 -19.84
CA ARG A 77 -15.37 -27.91 -21.13
C ARG A 77 -15.48 -26.39 -21.14
N GLY A 78 -14.75 -25.74 -22.07
CA GLY A 78 -14.69 -24.28 -22.20
C GLY A 78 -13.76 -23.60 -21.20
N GLU A 79 -13.01 -24.35 -20.39
CA GLU A 79 -12.01 -23.86 -19.45
C GLU A 79 -10.68 -24.63 -19.54
N GLU A 80 -10.46 -25.37 -20.64
CA GLU A 80 -9.31 -26.26 -20.82
C GLU A 80 -7.97 -25.53 -20.78
N HIS A 81 -7.94 -24.31 -21.29
CA HIS A 81 -6.74 -23.46 -21.38
C HIS A 81 -6.79 -22.22 -20.49
N GLY A 82 -7.94 -21.92 -19.88
CA GLY A 82 -8.14 -20.80 -18.98
C GLY A 82 -9.62 -20.53 -18.72
N SER A 83 -9.93 -20.06 -17.51
CA SER A 83 -11.30 -19.77 -17.04
C SER A 83 -11.58 -18.28 -16.85
N ALA A 84 -10.67 -17.42 -17.34
CA ALA A 84 -10.82 -15.98 -17.21
C ALA A 84 -12.06 -15.50 -17.99
N ARG A 85 -12.79 -14.58 -17.40
CA ARG A 85 -13.95 -13.91 -17.97
C ARG A 85 -14.27 -12.63 -17.22
N TRP A 86 -14.94 -11.70 -17.87
CA TRP A 86 -15.34 -10.45 -17.26
C TRP A 86 -16.36 -10.64 -16.13
N GLY A 87 -16.18 -9.87 -15.05
CA GLY A 87 -17.17 -9.72 -13.98
C GLY A 87 -18.17 -8.62 -14.29
N ASP A 88 -19.39 -8.74 -13.76
CA ASP A 88 -20.40 -7.67 -13.82
C ASP A 88 -20.20 -6.71 -12.65
N ALA A 89 -19.80 -5.46 -12.97
CA ALA A 89 -19.55 -4.42 -11.99
C ALA A 89 -20.72 -4.20 -11.03
N ARG A 90 -21.95 -4.16 -11.55
CA ARG A 90 -23.17 -3.89 -10.75
C ARG A 90 -23.53 -5.04 -9.84
N GLN A 91 -23.35 -6.27 -10.32
CA GLN A 91 -23.62 -7.47 -9.53
C GLN A 91 -22.62 -7.59 -8.38
N ILE A 92 -21.31 -7.42 -8.68
CA ILE A 92 -20.26 -7.48 -7.67
C ILE A 92 -20.39 -6.33 -6.68
N CYS A 93 -20.72 -5.12 -7.14
CA CYS A 93 -20.93 -3.94 -6.29
C CYS A 93 -21.97 -4.17 -5.18
N LYS A 94 -23.06 -4.91 -5.44
CA LYS A 94 -24.08 -5.24 -4.42
C LYS A 94 -23.50 -5.98 -3.22
N LYS A 95 -22.47 -6.78 -3.43
CA LYS A 95 -21.78 -7.55 -2.38
C LYS A 95 -20.90 -6.65 -1.51
N TYR A 96 -20.28 -5.62 -2.12
CA TYR A 96 -19.26 -4.80 -1.47
C TYR A 96 -19.76 -3.45 -0.98
N SER A 97 -20.78 -2.87 -1.59
CA SER A 97 -21.26 -1.54 -1.26
C SER A 97 -22.20 -1.51 -0.05
N GLN A 98 -22.34 -0.32 0.55
CA GLN A 98 -23.27 -0.06 1.66
C GLN A 98 -24.08 1.23 1.43
N LYS A 99 -25.08 1.42 2.27
CA LYS A 99 -25.84 2.68 2.41
C LYS A 99 -25.40 3.38 3.70
N PRO A 100 -25.34 4.71 3.73
CA PRO A 100 -25.60 5.64 2.62
C PRO A 100 -24.50 5.60 1.55
N TYR A 101 -24.75 6.17 0.37
CA TYR A 101 -23.81 6.22 -0.75
C TYR A 101 -22.46 6.84 -0.37
N SER A 102 -22.46 7.87 0.46
CA SER A 102 -21.26 8.57 0.94
C SER A 102 -20.33 7.69 1.78
N GLN A 103 -20.77 6.56 2.33
CA GLN A 103 -19.94 5.65 3.13
C GLN A 103 -19.23 4.59 2.28
N ASN A 104 -18.87 4.94 1.04
CA ASN A 104 -18.17 4.06 0.13
C ASN A 104 -17.03 4.79 -0.57
N ILE A 105 -15.97 4.06 -0.90
CA ILE A 105 -14.92 4.49 -1.82
C ILE A 105 -15.39 4.19 -3.24
N LEU A 106 -15.24 5.16 -4.13
CA LEU A 106 -15.65 5.07 -5.54
C LEU A 106 -14.45 4.59 -6.37
N LEU A 107 -14.60 3.47 -7.08
CA LEU A 107 -13.54 2.90 -7.90
C LEU A 107 -13.82 3.08 -9.40
N THR A 108 -15.06 2.79 -9.82
CA THR A 108 -15.52 3.01 -11.21
C THR A 108 -16.93 3.58 -11.20
N GLN A 109 -17.51 3.84 -12.37
CA GLN A 109 -18.85 4.39 -12.48
C GLN A 109 -19.92 3.52 -11.81
N ASN A 110 -19.80 2.20 -11.92
CA ASN A 110 -20.78 1.25 -11.40
C ASN A 110 -20.30 0.44 -10.20
N PHE A 111 -19.05 0.64 -9.76
CA PHE A 111 -18.51 -0.08 -8.63
C PHE A 111 -18.00 0.85 -7.53
N ARG A 112 -18.36 0.52 -6.29
CA ARG A 112 -17.90 1.15 -5.06
C ARG A 112 -17.77 0.13 -3.95
N ILE A 113 -16.88 0.38 -3.00
CA ILE A 113 -16.63 -0.49 -1.85
C ILE A 113 -16.89 0.25 -0.55
N SER A 114 -17.53 -0.44 0.39
CA SER A 114 -17.88 0.06 1.72
C SER A 114 -16.64 0.35 2.56
N LEU A 115 -16.71 1.35 3.44
CA LEU A 115 -15.70 1.56 4.49
C LEU A 115 -15.75 0.49 5.59
N ASP A 116 -16.85 -0.24 5.72
CA ASP A 116 -16.98 -1.34 6.67
C ASP A 116 -16.24 -2.59 6.17
N THR A 117 -14.98 -2.72 6.59
CA THR A 117 -14.13 -3.85 6.24
C THR A 117 -14.58 -5.19 6.83
N HIS A 118 -15.41 -5.20 7.89
CA HIS A 118 -15.97 -6.42 8.46
C HIS A 118 -16.99 -7.06 7.53
N LYS A 119 -17.71 -6.24 6.75
CA LYS A 119 -18.72 -6.70 5.79
C LYS A 119 -18.14 -7.55 4.67
N HIS A 120 -17.02 -7.12 4.09
CA HIS A 120 -16.46 -7.75 2.88
C HIS A 120 -15.08 -8.37 3.09
N ARG A 121 -14.45 -8.14 4.25
CA ARG A 121 -13.14 -8.69 4.63
C ARG A 121 -12.00 -8.37 3.63
N ARG A 122 -12.08 -7.20 2.99
CA ARG A 122 -11.03 -6.66 2.13
C ARG A 122 -10.26 -5.58 2.85
N CYS A 123 -9.00 -5.41 2.50
CA CYS A 123 -8.23 -4.21 2.82
C CYS A 123 -8.75 -3.07 1.94
N LEU A 124 -8.70 -1.84 2.42
CA LEU A 124 -9.07 -0.66 1.64
C LEU A 124 -7.82 0.07 1.11
N ASN A 125 -6.66 -0.61 1.09
CA ASN A 125 -5.50 -0.11 0.39
C ASN A 125 -5.71 -0.33 -1.10
N ILE A 126 -5.66 0.74 -1.86
CA ILE A 126 -5.99 0.76 -3.29
C ILE A 126 -4.75 1.19 -4.06
N LEU A 127 -4.37 0.42 -5.06
CA LEU A 127 -3.35 0.81 -6.03
C LEU A 127 -4.01 1.32 -7.30
N VAL A 128 -3.79 2.59 -7.63
CA VAL A 128 -4.30 3.25 -8.84
C VAL A 128 -3.16 3.51 -9.80
N VAL A 129 -3.25 2.95 -11.00
CA VAL A 129 -2.23 3.10 -12.04
C VAL A 129 -2.82 3.79 -13.26
N GLY A 130 -2.21 4.89 -13.66
CA GLY A 130 -2.66 5.59 -14.85
C GLY A 130 -1.65 6.62 -15.35
N GLY A 131 -1.37 6.60 -16.63
CA GLY A 131 -0.46 7.54 -17.27
C GLY A 131 -0.88 9.01 -17.10
N SER A 132 -0.05 9.94 -17.57
CA SER A 132 -0.44 11.35 -17.62
C SER A 132 -1.68 11.53 -18.49
N GLY A 133 -2.66 12.30 -18.03
CA GLY A 133 -3.95 12.48 -18.71
C GLY A 133 -4.92 11.28 -18.63
N ALA A 134 -4.56 10.18 -17.95
CA ALA A 134 -5.47 9.04 -17.77
C ALA A 134 -6.64 9.31 -16.80
N GLY A 135 -6.68 10.48 -16.17
CA GLY A 135 -7.79 10.88 -15.30
C GLY A 135 -7.66 10.39 -13.85
N LYS A 136 -6.46 10.16 -13.33
CA LYS A 136 -6.21 9.75 -11.94
C LYS A 136 -6.90 10.69 -10.94
N SER A 137 -6.64 11.98 -11.02
CA SER A 137 -7.23 12.96 -10.11
C SER A 137 -8.75 13.10 -10.33
N ARG A 138 -9.22 13.21 -11.58
CA ARG A 138 -10.66 13.38 -11.89
C ARG A 138 -11.50 12.12 -11.71
N GLY A 139 -10.97 10.95 -12.04
CA GLY A 139 -11.70 9.68 -11.99
C GLY A 139 -11.60 8.96 -10.65
N PHE A 140 -10.61 9.31 -9.81
CA PHE A 140 -10.40 8.62 -8.53
C PHE A 140 -10.19 9.57 -7.34
N ALA A 141 -9.17 10.44 -7.34
CA ALA A 141 -8.83 11.24 -6.16
C ALA A 141 -9.96 12.21 -5.79
N LEU A 142 -10.38 13.10 -6.71
CA LEU A 142 -11.45 14.07 -6.47
C LEU A 142 -12.78 13.43 -6.04
N PRO A 143 -13.31 12.39 -6.73
CA PRO A 143 -14.54 11.75 -6.30
C PRO A 143 -14.48 11.22 -4.87
N ASN A 144 -13.33 10.67 -4.46
CA ASN A 144 -13.16 10.10 -3.11
C ASN A 144 -12.97 11.16 -2.03
N ILE A 145 -12.31 12.27 -2.32
CA ILE A 145 -12.29 13.45 -1.44
C ILE A 145 -13.71 13.98 -1.24
N MET A 146 -14.46 14.08 -2.33
CA MET A 146 -15.85 14.60 -2.32
C MET A 146 -16.83 13.68 -1.59
N GLN A 147 -16.50 12.42 -1.30
CA GLN A 147 -17.33 11.54 -0.46
C GLN A 147 -17.43 12.02 0.98
N CYS A 148 -16.44 12.74 1.50
CA CYS A 148 -16.44 13.32 2.85
C CYS A 148 -16.78 12.29 3.94
N CYS A 149 -16.24 11.06 3.84
CA CYS A 149 -16.64 9.95 4.69
C CYS A 149 -15.66 9.60 5.81
N CYS A 150 -14.43 10.09 5.73
CA CYS A 150 -13.32 9.77 6.63
C CYS A 150 -12.41 10.99 6.77
N SER A 151 -11.48 10.99 7.73
CA SER A 151 -10.36 11.93 7.72
C SER A 151 -9.42 11.61 6.57
N MET A 152 -8.74 12.61 6.03
CA MET A 152 -7.92 12.45 4.83
C MET A 152 -6.57 13.14 4.99
N VAL A 153 -5.51 12.46 4.56
CA VAL A 153 -4.20 13.07 4.30
C VAL A 153 -3.94 12.99 2.81
N ILE A 154 -3.79 14.13 2.17
CA ILE A 154 -3.81 14.23 0.71
C ILE A 154 -2.49 14.82 0.26
N THR A 155 -1.67 14.05 -0.47
CA THR A 155 -0.55 14.63 -1.21
C THR A 155 -1.12 15.29 -2.47
N ASP A 156 -0.90 16.58 -2.60
CA ASP A 156 -1.50 17.41 -3.66
C ASP A 156 -0.42 18.14 -4.45
N PRO A 157 0.08 17.55 -5.54
CA PRO A 157 0.93 18.25 -6.46
C PRO A 157 0.18 19.46 -7.06
N LYS A 158 0.78 20.67 -6.99
CA LYS A 158 0.19 21.93 -7.50
C LYS A 158 -0.96 22.53 -6.69
N ALA A 159 -1.32 21.98 -5.54
CA ALA A 159 -2.48 22.43 -4.74
C ALA A 159 -3.82 22.43 -5.53
N GLU A 160 -3.94 21.57 -6.57
CA GLU A 160 -5.14 21.49 -7.40
C GLU A 160 -6.32 20.85 -6.67
N LEU A 161 -6.07 19.78 -5.91
CA LEU A 161 -7.09 19.07 -5.15
C LEU A 161 -7.64 19.95 -4.03
N LEU A 162 -6.76 20.67 -3.32
CA LEU A 162 -7.14 21.65 -2.30
C LEU A 162 -8.03 22.74 -2.88
N ARG A 163 -7.56 23.40 -3.96
CA ARG A 163 -8.30 24.50 -4.62
C ARG A 163 -9.71 24.08 -5.03
N LYS A 164 -9.84 22.85 -5.54
CA LYS A 164 -11.13 22.34 -6.04
C LYS A 164 -12.07 21.86 -4.95
N THR A 165 -11.55 21.35 -3.84
CA THR A 165 -12.39 20.63 -2.84
C THR A 165 -12.40 21.26 -1.46
N GLY A 166 -11.48 22.16 -1.12
CA GLY A 166 -11.36 22.75 0.21
C GLY A 166 -12.66 23.38 0.70
N GLY A 167 -13.35 24.18 -0.13
CA GLY A 167 -14.61 24.81 0.23
C GLY A 167 -15.77 23.83 0.42
N LEU A 168 -15.75 22.67 -0.25
CA LEU A 168 -16.70 21.58 0.02
C LEU A 168 -16.43 20.98 1.40
N LEU A 169 -15.16 20.71 1.72
CA LEU A 169 -14.77 20.07 2.96
C LEU A 169 -15.14 20.92 4.17
N GLU A 170 -14.89 22.22 4.15
CA GLU A 170 -15.34 23.15 5.20
C GLU A 170 -16.86 23.13 5.38
N LYS A 171 -17.61 23.19 4.28
CA LYS A 171 -19.09 23.09 4.32
C LYS A 171 -19.60 21.76 4.89
N LYS A 172 -18.79 20.70 4.83
CA LYS A 172 -19.08 19.38 5.39
C LYS A 172 -18.57 19.22 6.82
N GLY A 173 -18.05 20.28 7.44
CA GLY A 173 -17.57 20.30 8.81
C GLY A 173 -16.19 19.68 9.00
N TYR A 174 -15.38 19.67 7.95
CA TYR A 174 -13.96 19.32 8.07
C TYR A 174 -13.15 20.50 8.57
N GLU A 175 -12.20 20.22 9.42
CA GLU A 175 -11.08 21.09 9.67
C GLU A 175 -10.06 20.87 8.52
N VAL A 176 -9.85 21.90 7.71
CA VAL A 176 -8.92 21.85 6.58
C VAL A 176 -7.59 22.43 7.03
N ARG A 177 -6.55 21.60 7.01
CA ARG A 177 -5.17 21.97 7.33
C ARG A 177 -4.32 21.83 6.10
N VAL A 178 -3.37 22.73 5.94
CA VAL A 178 -2.55 22.78 4.71
C VAL A 178 -1.09 22.92 5.07
N PHE A 179 -0.30 21.91 4.76
CA PHE A 179 1.16 21.99 4.75
C PHE A 179 1.62 22.27 3.34
N ASP A 180 2.02 23.51 3.07
CA ASP A 180 2.28 24.00 1.72
C ASP A 180 3.77 24.31 1.50
N LEU A 181 4.45 23.45 0.74
CA LEU A 181 5.84 23.64 0.32
C LEU A 181 5.95 24.48 -0.96
N ILE A 182 4.83 24.80 -1.62
CA ILE A 182 4.80 25.69 -2.77
C ILE A 182 4.81 27.15 -2.29
N ASN A 183 3.99 27.45 -1.26
CA ASN A 183 3.90 28.75 -0.61
C ASN A 183 4.06 28.61 0.92
N PRO A 184 5.29 28.44 1.41
CA PRO A 184 5.51 28.17 2.84
C PRO A 184 5.01 29.28 3.78
N ASP A 185 4.93 30.51 3.31
CA ASP A 185 4.48 31.67 4.11
C ASP A 185 3.01 31.59 4.54
N THR A 186 2.19 30.83 3.83
CA THR A 186 0.76 30.63 4.11
C THR A 186 0.46 29.25 4.70
N SER A 187 1.47 28.42 4.89
CA SER A 187 1.37 27.06 5.38
C SER A 187 1.03 26.99 6.87
N PHE A 188 0.40 25.91 7.29
CA PHE A 188 0.40 25.49 8.70
C PHE A 188 1.78 25.01 9.08
N CYS A 189 2.19 25.28 10.31
CA CYS A 189 3.48 24.87 10.84
C CYS A 189 3.44 23.41 11.30
N TYR A 190 4.59 22.74 11.20
CA TYR A 190 4.79 21.38 11.62
C TYR A 190 6.09 21.25 12.39
N ASN A 191 5.99 21.02 13.70
CA ASN A 191 7.15 20.75 14.54
C ASN A 191 7.28 19.25 14.80
N PRO A 192 8.32 18.58 14.26
CA PRO A 192 8.52 17.16 14.50
C PRO A 192 8.72 16.75 15.96
N PHE A 193 9.14 17.64 16.84
CA PHE A 193 9.35 17.34 18.26
C PHE A 193 8.04 17.05 18.99
N GLU A 194 6.93 17.67 18.60
CA GLU A 194 5.60 17.47 19.20
C GLU A 194 5.10 16.02 19.09
N TYR A 195 5.64 15.23 18.16
CA TYR A 195 5.26 13.84 17.90
C TYR A 195 6.29 12.83 18.40
N VAL A 196 7.25 13.28 19.23
CA VAL A 196 8.24 12.43 19.88
C VAL A 196 7.76 12.11 21.28
N HIS A 197 7.41 10.86 21.54
CA HIS A 197 6.92 10.40 22.84
C HIS A 197 7.98 9.67 23.66
N ASP A 198 8.98 9.10 23.01
CA ASP A 198 10.08 8.39 23.65
C ASP A 198 11.39 8.53 22.83
N ASP A 199 12.50 8.13 23.45
CA ASP A 199 13.84 8.18 22.82
C ASP A 199 13.94 7.35 21.53
N LYS A 200 13.08 6.35 21.37
CA LYS A 200 13.05 5.53 20.14
C LYS A 200 12.41 6.27 18.96
N ASP A 201 11.48 7.18 19.26
CA ASP A 201 10.87 8.01 18.23
C ASP A 201 11.88 8.99 17.64
N VAL A 202 12.83 9.48 18.48
CA VAL A 202 13.98 10.28 18.00
C VAL A 202 14.79 9.49 16.98
N LEU A 203 15.13 8.22 17.28
CA LEU A 203 15.87 7.36 16.33
C LEU A 203 15.12 7.17 15.01
N ARG A 204 13.81 6.98 15.06
CA ARG A 204 12.97 6.79 13.86
C ARG A 204 12.94 8.07 13.03
N LEU A 205 12.76 9.21 13.69
CA LEU A 205 12.74 10.51 13.03
C LEU A 205 14.06 10.79 12.31
N ILE A 206 15.19 10.59 12.99
CA ILE A 206 16.54 10.76 12.42
C ILE A 206 16.76 9.78 11.25
N SER A 207 16.41 8.50 11.42
CA SER A 207 16.55 7.50 10.36
C SER A 207 15.74 7.88 9.11
N ASN A 208 14.51 8.39 9.31
CA ASN A 208 13.67 8.87 8.21
C ASN A 208 14.28 10.11 7.53
N LEU A 209 14.77 11.06 8.33
CA LEU A 209 15.45 12.26 7.83
C LEU A 209 16.68 11.91 6.98
N ILE A 210 17.57 11.05 7.50
CA ILE A 210 18.80 10.65 6.80
C ILE A 210 18.46 9.93 5.49
N GLN A 211 17.54 8.96 5.52
CA GLN A 211 17.14 8.21 4.33
C GLN A 211 16.57 9.12 3.24
N ASN A 212 15.71 10.07 3.61
CA ASN A 212 15.01 10.92 2.66
C ASN A 212 15.86 12.13 2.18
N THR A 213 16.94 12.45 2.87
CA THR A 213 17.91 13.49 2.46
C THR A 213 19.15 12.91 1.78
N THR A 214 19.32 11.58 1.74
CA THR A 214 20.41 10.92 1.02
C THR A 214 20.02 10.79 -0.47
N PRO A 215 20.85 11.27 -1.42
CA PRO A 215 20.53 11.20 -2.85
C PRO A 215 20.31 9.75 -3.30
N LYS A 216 19.23 9.51 -4.05
CA LYS A 216 18.89 8.19 -4.60
C LYS A 216 20.01 7.70 -5.52
N GLY A 217 20.62 6.58 -5.20
CA GLY A 217 21.73 5.98 -5.99
C GLY A 217 23.13 6.29 -5.48
N SER A 218 23.30 7.20 -4.53
CA SER A 218 24.56 7.30 -3.78
C SER A 218 24.60 6.14 -2.77
N GLN A 219 25.36 5.10 -3.07
CA GLN A 219 25.79 4.21 -1.99
C GLN A 219 26.79 5.02 -1.16
N SER A 220 26.45 5.31 0.10
CA SER A 220 27.49 5.76 1.02
C SER A 220 28.51 4.63 1.08
N SER A 221 29.71 4.92 0.62
CA SER A 221 30.78 3.93 0.49
C SER A 221 31.23 3.41 1.86
N ASP A 222 30.88 4.11 2.94
CA ASP A 222 31.23 3.75 4.31
C ASP A 222 30.06 4.07 5.27
N PRO A 223 29.47 3.04 5.92
CA PRO A 223 28.44 3.21 6.94
C PRO A 223 28.86 4.04 8.15
N PHE A 224 30.14 4.31 8.31
CA PHE A 224 30.69 5.12 9.40
C PHE A 224 30.08 6.54 9.41
N TRP A 225 30.01 7.20 8.24
CA TRP A 225 29.52 8.57 8.17
C TRP A 225 28.07 8.70 8.60
N GLU A 226 27.20 7.85 8.07
CA GLU A 226 25.79 7.84 8.41
C GLU A 226 25.55 7.56 9.90
N LYS A 227 26.30 6.60 10.48
CA LYS A 227 26.21 6.29 11.91
C LYS A 227 26.69 7.43 12.79
N SER A 228 27.75 8.12 12.38
CA SER A 228 28.31 9.25 13.13
C SER A 228 27.40 10.48 13.07
N GLU A 229 26.80 10.77 11.90
CA GLU A 229 25.75 11.79 11.74
C GLU A 229 24.55 11.46 12.63
N THR A 230 24.12 10.19 12.64
CA THR A 230 23.00 9.71 13.47
C THR A 230 23.30 9.93 14.95
N ALA A 231 24.51 9.61 15.43
CA ALA A 231 24.88 9.78 16.82
C ALA A 231 24.85 11.25 17.24
N LEU A 232 25.41 12.14 16.43
CA LEU A 232 25.39 13.58 16.71
C LEU A 232 23.96 14.14 16.72
N LEU A 233 23.15 13.85 15.69
CA LEU A 233 21.77 14.29 15.64
C LEU A 233 20.96 13.76 16.82
N GLN A 234 21.18 12.50 17.20
CA GLN A 234 20.51 11.89 18.34
C GLN A 234 20.92 12.59 19.65
N ALA A 235 22.20 12.92 19.84
CA ALA A 235 22.65 13.66 21.02
C ALA A 235 21.94 15.02 21.13
N LEU A 236 21.92 15.80 20.03
CA LEU A 236 21.31 17.13 20.01
C LEU A 236 19.79 17.07 20.24
N MET A 237 19.10 16.17 19.54
CA MET A 237 17.64 16.04 19.69
C MET A 237 17.23 15.57 21.08
N LEU A 238 17.93 14.58 21.66
CA LEU A 238 17.67 14.12 23.02
C LEU A 238 18.02 15.18 24.07
N TYR A 239 19.07 15.97 23.83
CA TYR A 239 19.37 17.10 24.69
C TYR A 239 18.19 18.09 24.72
N LEU A 240 17.71 18.53 23.55
CA LEU A 240 16.57 19.45 23.48
C LEU A 240 15.30 18.85 24.09
N LEU A 241 15.03 17.58 23.84
CA LEU A 241 13.82 16.91 24.34
C LEU A 241 13.77 16.85 25.87
N HIS A 242 14.91 16.60 26.54
CA HIS A 242 14.96 16.39 27.98
C HIS A 242 15.34 17.64 28.79
N GLU A 243 16.09 18.57 28.19
CA GLU A 243 16.71 19.68 28.91
C GLU A 243 16.15 21.05 28.51
N ALA A 244 15.70 21.21 27.26
CA ALA A 244 15.22 22.49 26.76
C ALA A 244 13.72 22.68 27.02
N PRO A 245 13.29 23.95 27.20
CA PRO A 245 11.86 24.26 27.29
C PRO A 245 11.17 23.95 25.94
N PRO A 246 9.85 23.71 25.92
CA PRO A 246 9.13 23.30 24.69
C PRO A 246 9.32 24.26 23.51
N GLU A 247 9.47 25.55 23.75
CA GLU A 247 9.66 26.57 22.72
C GLU A 247 11.00 26.42 21.96
N GLU A 248 11.99 25.80 22.59
CA GLU A 248 13.32 25.52 22.01
C GLU A 248 13.42 24.13 21.40
N GLN A 249 12.42 23.29 21.56
CA GLN A 249 12.39 21.94 20.98
C GLN A 249 12.01 21.98 19.50
N ASN A 250 12.94 22.39 18.64
CA ASN A 250 12.73 22.53 17.20
C ASN A 250 14.05 22.41 16.40
N PHE A 251 13.95 22.33 15.07
CA PHE A 251 15.12 22.21 14.21
C PHE A 251 15.94 23.49 14.09
N ALA A 252 15.36 24.66 14.33
CA ALA A 252 16.12 25.92 14.34
C ALA A 252 17.13 25.91 15.50
N MET A 253 16.74 25.43 16.66
CA MET A 253 17.64 25.26 17.81
C MET A 253 18.72 24.22 17.57
N ILE A 254 18.42 23.10 16.86
CA ILE A 254 19.48 22.17 16.44
C ILE A 254 20.51 22.85 15.56
N MET A 255 20.09 23.73 14.64
CA MET A 255 21.02 24.47 13.79
C MET A 255 21.88 25.45 14.59
N GLU A 256 21.34 26.10 15.59
CA GLU A 256 22.07 26.99 16.51
C GLU A 256 23.11 26.20 17.32
N MET A 257 22.72 25.05 17.89
CA MET A 257 23.65 24.14 18.60
C MET A 257 24.78 23.67 17.67
N LEU A 258 24.48 23.30 16.42
CA LEU A 258 25.50 22.93 15.43
C LEU A 258 26.42 24.12 15.08
N GLY A 259 25.89 25.33 15.02
CA GLY A 259 26.66 26.54 14.81
C GLY A 259 27.65 26.84 15.93
N SER A 260 27.28 26.49 17.18
CA SER A 260 28.13 26.62 18.36
C SER A 260 29.19 25.52 18.49
N ALA A 261 29.04 24.42 17.72
CA ALA A 261 29.99 23.30 17.71
C ALA A 261 31.21 23.63 16.85
N GLN A 262 32.23 24.19 17.42
CA GLN A 262 33.49 24.50 16.72
C GLN A 262 34.56 23.46 17.04
N VAL A 263 35.26 23.00 16.02
CA VAL A 263 36.42 22.09 16.19
C VAL A 263 37.67 22.82 15.70
N LYS A 264 38.65 23.04 16.60
CA LYS A 264 39.96 23.57 16.25
C LYS A 264 40.93 22.41 16.00
N GLU A 265 41.44 22.31 14.78
CA GLU A 265 42.34 21.21 14.37
C GLU A 265 43.72 21.27 15.04
N GLU A 266 44.15 22.46 15.48
CA GLU A 266 45.46 22.74 16.05
C GLU A 266 45.47 22.70 17.59
N ASP A 267 44.28 22.60 18.22
CA ASP A 267 44.10 22.64 19.67
C ASP A 267 43.18 21.50 20.09
N GLU A 268 43.74 20.40 20.54
CA GLU A 268 43.00 19.20 20.95
C GLU A 268 42.23 19.41 22.28
N ASP A 269 42.65 20.38 23.08
CA ASP A 269 42.05 20.72 24.37
C ASP A 269 40.98 21.82 24.25
N TYR A 270 40.65 22.25 23.02
CA TYR A 270 39.62 23.26 22.80
C TYR A 270 38.23 22.69 23.03
N GLU A 271 37.52 23.28 23.98
CA GLU A 271 36.10 23.02 24.27
C GLU A 271 35.26 24.05 23.58
N SER A 272 34.32 23.61 22.73
CA SER A 272 33.29 24.47 22.12
C SER A 272 32.17 24.75 23.13
N PRO A 273 31.34 25.80 22.92
CA PRO A 273 30.15 26.00 23.75
C PRO A 273 29.23 24.76 23.81
N LEU A 274 29.15 23.98 22.72
CA LEU A 274 28.41 22.74 22.71
C LEU A 274 29.04 21.68 23.64
N ASP A 275 30.37 21.57 23.68
CA ASP A 275 31.07 20.65 24.60
C ASP A 275 30.76 20.98 26.05
N ILE A 276 30.89 22.25 26.42
CA ILE A 276 30.58 22.74 27.78
C ILE A 276 29.15 22.39 28.18
N LEU A 277 28.22 22.45 27.22
CA LEU A 277 26.81 22.16 27.45
C LEU A 277 26.59 20.68 27.79
N PHE A 278 27.22 19.79 27.06
CA PHE A 278 27.16 18.34 27.32
C PHE A 278 27.95 17.93 28.56
N ASP A 279 29.07 18.57 28.88
CA ASP A 279 29.84 18.32 30.11
C ASP A 279 29.04 18.70 31.36
N ARG A 280 28.30 19.82 31.32
CA ARG A 280 27.38 20.19 32.40
C ARG A 280 26.26 19.17 32.59
N LEU A 281 25.73 18.64 31.49
CA LEU A 281 24.73 17.57 31.56
C LEU A 281 25.33 16.29 32.15
N GLU A 282 26.54 15.92 31.73
CA GLU A 282 27.24 14.73 32.23
C GLU A 282 27.52 14.83 33.74
N MET A 283 27.91 16.02 34.24
CA MET A 283 28.11 16.25 35.69
C MET A 283 26.83 16.03 36.47
N ARG A 284 25.65 16.33 35.89
CA ARG A 284 24.35 16.21 36.53
C ARG A 284 23.75 14.83 36.34
N ASP A 285 23.80 14.28 35.14
CA ASP A 285 23.26 12.98 34.76
C ASP A 285 24.27 12.21 33.86
N PRO A 286 25.22 11.49 34.46
CA PRO A 286 26.20 10.69 33.70
C PRO A 286 25.57 9.57 32.88
N ASP A 287 24.35 9.16 33.20
CA ASP A 287 23.65 8.08 32.51
C ASP A 287 22.78 8.57 31.35
N SER A 288 22.69 9.86 31.12
CA SER A 288 21.95 10.46 30.02
C SER A 288 22.31 9.83 28.67
N ILE A 289 21.28 9.46 27.92
CA ILE A 289 21.46 8.90 26.57
C ILE A 289 22.04 9.97 25.62
N ALA A 290 21.64 11.24 25.81
CA ALA A 290 22.18 12.35 25.03
C ALA A 290 23.70 12.45 25.16
N VAL A 291 24.22 12.41 26.42
CA VAL A 291 25.67 12.40 26.72
C VAL A 291 26.35 11.20 26.08
N LYS A 292 25.79 9.99 26.25
CA LYS A 292 26.38 8.77 25.65
C LYS A 292 26.49 8.86 24.12
N GLN A 293 25.50 9.43 23.44
CA GLN A 293 25.54 9.64 21.99
C GLN A 293 26.54 10.73 21.59
N TYR A 294 26.64 11.79 22.39
CA TYR A 294 27.63 12.84 22.16
C TYR A 294 29.06 12.31 22.30
N HIS A 295 29.34 11.47 23.28
CA HIS A 295 30.65 10.80 23.41
C HIS A 295 30.99 9.91 22.21
N ILE A 296 30.00 9.22 21.60
CA ILE A 296 30.23 8.45 20.38
C ILE A 296 30.72 9.38 19.25
N TYR A 297 30.09 10.54 19.09
CA TYR A 297 30.54 11.55 18.12
C TYR A 297 31.96 12.06 18.45
N LYS A 298 32.26 12.38 19.72
CA LYS A 298 33.55 12.91 20.19
C LYS A 298 34.71 11.91 20.09
N GLN A 299 34.43 10.60 19.96
CA GLN A 299 35.47 9.61 19.64
C GLN A 299 36.10 9.84 18.26
N ALA A 300 35.45 10.59 17.40
CA ALA A 300 36.03 10.99 16.12
C ALA A 300 37.06 12.09 16.35
N ALA A 301 38.34 11.86 15.96
CA ALA A 301 39.42 12.83 16.17
C ALA A 301 39.32 14.02 15.20
N GLY A 302 39.61 15.23 15.68
CA GLY A 302 39.87 16.48 14.96
C GLY A 302 39.20 16.65 13.59
N LYS A 303 39.91 16.32 12.51
CA LYS A 303 39.40 16.45 11.13
C LYS A 303 38.16 15.63 10.86
N THR A 304 38.04 14.46 11.46
CA THR A 304 36.88 13.58 11.29
C THR A 304 35.65 14.18 11.97
N ALA A 305 35.76 14.69 13.17
CA ALA A 305 34.69 15.35 13.90
C ALA A 305 34.18 16.58 13.14
N LYS A 306 35.09 17.42 12.62
CA LYS A 306 34.78 18.56 11.76
C LYS A 306 34.01 18.14 10.48
N SER A 307 34.44 17.03 9.86
CA SER A 307 33.78 16.51 8.66
C SER A 307 32.35 16.03 8.96
N ILE A 308 32.12 15.42 10.12
CA ILE A 308 30.79 15.00 10.58
C ILE A 308 29.89 16.22 10.80
N LEU A 309 30.39 17.28 11.49
CA LEU A 309 29.66 18.53 11.68
C LEU A 309 29.24 19.16 10.35
N ILE A 310 30.19 19.24 9.39
CA ILE A 310 29.90 19.79 8.05
C ILE A 310 28.83 18.94 7.35
N SER A 311 28.94 17.62 7.43
CA SER A 311 27.98 16.71 6.79
C SER A 311 26.57 16.88 7.33
N VAL A 312 26.41 16.94 8.66
CA VAL A 312 25.13 17.21 9.32
C VAL A 312 24.62 18.61 8.96
N GLY A 313 25.49 19.63 9.01
CA GLY A 313 25.11 21.00 8.63
C GLY A 313 24.62 21.12 7.19
N VAL A 314 25.28 20.43 6.24
CA VAL A 314 24.85 20.38 4.83
C VAL A 314 23.50 19.67 4.70
N ARG A 315 23.30 18.56 5.41
CA ARG A 315 22.03 17.81 5.42
C ARG A 315 20.88 18.63 5.93
N LEU A 316 21.10 19.43 6.95
CA LEU A 316 20.09 20.28 7.58
C LEU A 316 20.05 21.71 7.03
N ALA A 317 20.83 22.02 5.99
CA ALA A 317 20.97 23.40 5.46
C ALA A 317 19.64 24.06 5.10
N ALA A 318 18.62 23.29 4.72
CA ALA A 318 17.30 23.82 4.43
C ALA A 318 16.62 24.48 5.65
N PHE A 319 16.93 24.05 6.86
CA PHE A 319 16.38 24.64 8.10
C PHE A 319 16.99 26.01 8.43
N ASN A 320 18.07 26.42 7.74
CA ASN A 320 18.59 27.78 7.82
C ASN A 320 17.79 28.78 6.99
N LEU A 321 16.90 28.29 6.10
CA LEU A 321 16.02 29.19 5.35
C LEU A 321 14.93 29.74 6.29
N PRO A 322 14.77 31.06 6.41
CA PRO A 322 13.82 31.64 7.39
C PRO A 322 12.40 31.08 7.27
N GLN A 323 11.96 30.82 6.04
CA GLN A 323 10.64 30.24 5.79
C GLN A 323 10.51 28.80 6.33
N ILE A 324 11.55 27.98 6.19
CA ILE A 324 11.55 26.59 6.65
C ILE A 324 11.73 26.54 8.18
N ALA A 325 12.61 27.37 8.73
CA ALA A 325 12.77 27.50 10.18
C ALA A 325 11.43 27.87 10.83
N LYS A 326 10.73 28.87 10.30
CA LYS A 326 9.39 29.25 10.77
C LYS A 326 8.36 28.14 10.62
N LEU A 327 8.38 27.43 9.47
CA LEU A 327 7.46 26.34 9.16
C LEU A 327 7.60 25.15 10.14
N THR A 328 8.78 24.96 10.74
CA THR A 328 9.10 23.82 11.61
C THR A 328 9.31 24.22 13.08
N ASN A 329 9.01 25.46 13.47
CA ASN A 329 9.20 25.95 14.82
C ASN A 329 8.07 25.58 15.79
N THR A 330 6.84 25.58 15.32
CA THR A 330 5.63 25.27 16.11
C THR A 330 4.81 24.22 15.41
N ASP A 331 3.89 23.54 16.11
CA ASP A 331 2.97 22.58 15.49
C ASP A 331 1.55 23.11 15.40
N GLU A 332 0.96 23.00 14.23
CA GLU A 332 -0.44 23.33 13.96
C GLU A 332 -1.16 22.19 13.24
N LEU A 333 -0.43 21.10 12.93
CA LEU A 333 -1.01 19.96 12.21
C LEU A 333 -1.82 19.05 13.13
N ASP A 334 -1.51 18.96 14.42
CA ASP A 334 -2.22 18.11 15.41
C ASP A 334 -2.63 16.75 14.81
N LEU A 335 -1.62 15.96 14.42
CA LEU A 335 -1.83 14.69 13.70
C LEU A 335 -2.67 13.69 14.53
N SER A 336 -2.67 13.82 15.84
CA SER A 336 -3.43 12.96 16.75
C SER A 336 -4.94 13.07 16.52
N SER A 337 -5.43 14.28 16.25
CA SER A 337 -6.86 14.56 16.05
C SER A 337 -7.46 13.91 14.79
N MET A 338 -6.63 13.50 13.83
CA MET A 338 -7.12 12.94 12.57
C MET A 338 -7.90 11.63 12.75
N GLY A 339 -7.59 10.86 13.79
CA GLY A 339 -8.33 9.64 14.12
C GLY A 339 -9.59 9.86 14.96
N GLU A 340 -9.83 11.07 15.45
CA GLU A 340 -10.91 11.41 16.40
C GLU A 340 -12.01 12.26 15.78
N ARG A 341 -11.65 13.17 14.89
CA ARG A 341 -12.58 14.08 14.22
C ARG A 341 -12.27 14.17 12.73
N LYS A 342 -13.17 14.79 11.97
CA LYS A 342 -12.99 14.92 10.52
C LYS A 342 -12.00 16.04 10.21
N VAL A 343 -10.80 15.64 9.86
CA VAL A 343 -9.72 16.54 9.42
C VAL A 343 -9.33 16.18 7.99
N ALA A 344 -9.02 17.18 7.20
CA ALA A 344 -8.43 17.03 5.87
C ALA A 344 -7.09 17.78 5.84
N LEU A 345 -6.00 17.04 5.89
CA LEU A 345 -4.65 17.56 5.77
C LEU A 345 -4.20 17.48 4.31
N PHE A 346 -3.91 18.62 3.71
CA PHE A 346 -3.32 18.71 2.38
C PHE A 346 -1.81 18.96 2.50
N CYS A 347 -1.02 18.08 1.93
CA CYS A 347 0.42 18.24 1.77
C CYS A 347 0.69 18.70 0.33
N CYS A 348 0.79 20.00 0.12
CA CYS A 348 1.03 20.59 -1.19
C CYS A 348 2.53 20.57 -1.51
N ILE A 349 2.91 19.85 -2.56
CA ILE A 349 4.31 19.67 -2.97
C ILE A 349 4.54 20.23 -4.37
N PRO A 350 5.71 20.84 -4.65
CA PRO A 350 6.03 21.27 -6.01
C PRO A 350 6.27 20.07 -6.94
N ASP A 351 5.81 20.16 -8.20
CA ASP A 351 6.00 19.09 -9.19
C ASP A 351 7.45 18.86 -9.61
N ALA A 352 8.21 19.97 -9.74
CA ALA A 352 9.53 19.97 -10.34
C ALA A 352 10.68 19.99 -9.32
N ASP A 353 10.40 20.38 -8.08
CA ASP A 353 11.39 20.47 -7.00
C ASP A 353 11.03 19.52 -5.86
N THR A 354 11.88 18.53 -5.65
CA THR A 354 11.69 17.52 -4.59
C THR A 354 12.59 17.76 -3.39
N SER A 355 13.33 18.86 -3.34
CA SER A 355 14.36 19.14 -2.33
C SER A 355 13.82 19.18 -0.91
N LEU A 356 12.57 19.64 -0.71
CA LEU A 356 11.90 19.73 0.59
C LEU A 356 10.89 18.61 0.85
N ASN A 357 10.71 17.65 -0.07
CA ASN A 357 9.70 16.59 0.07
C ASN A 357 9.99 15.65 1.25
N TYR A 358 11.21 15.64 1.79
CA TYR A 358 11.54 14.91 3.00
C TYR A 358 10.73 15.38 4.21
N LEU A 359 10.31 16.65 4.27
CA LEU A 359 9.42 17.17 5.33
C LEU A 359 8.06 16.46 5.29
N VAL A 360 7.49 16.27 4.10
CA VAL A 360 6.26 15.48 3.94
C VAL A 360 6.48 14.02 4.33
N GLY A 361 7.67 13.47 4.04
CA GLY A 361 8.07 12.13 4.50
C GLY A 361 8.12 12.01 6.02
N MET A 362 8.61 13.03 6.70
CA MET A 362 8.59 13.11 8.18
C MET A 362 7.15 13.17 8.70
N ILE A 363 6.28 13.99 8.09
CA ILE A 363 4.86 14.05 8.43
C ILE A 363 4.21 12.68 8.30
N TYR A 364 4.39 11.97 7.17
CA TYR A 364 3.81 10.63 7.01
C TYR A 364 4.36 9.62 8.01
N SER A 365 5.66 9.67 8.31
CA SER A 365 6.28 8.79 9.30
C SER A 365 5.65 8.98 10.68
N GLN A 366 5.56 10.23 11.14
CA GLN A 366 4.98 10.58 12.43
C GLN A 366 3.46 10.42 12.47
N LEU A 367 2.77 10.67 11.35
CA LEU A 367 1.34 10.40 11.21
C LEU A 367 1.03 8.93 11.49
N PHE A 368 1.71 8.00 10.82
CA PHE A 368 1.46 6.58 11.05
C PHE A 368 1.81 6.15 12.48
N GLN A 369 2.91 6.67 13.05
CA GLN A 369 3.28 6.39 14.44
C GLN A 369 2.20 6.89 15.41
N THR A 370 1.77 8.14 15.25
CA THR A 370 0.75 8.77 16.11
C THR A 370 -0.59 8.04 15.98
N LEU A 371 -1.06 7.78 14.75
CA LEU A 371 -2.33 7.08 14.54
C LEU A 371 -2.30 5.63 15.05
N TYR A 372 -1.16 4.95 14.96
CA TYR A 372 -0.98 3.61 15.55
C TYR A 372 -1.03 3.68 17.08
N TYR A 373 -0.35 4.66 17.68
CA TYR A 373 -0.41 4.89 19.13
C TYR A 373 -1.85 5.18 19.58
N MET A 374 -2.54 6.08 18.89
CA MET A 374 -3.95 6.42 19.18
C MET A 374 -4.86 5.18 19.05
N ALA A 375 -4.75 4.43 17.98
CA ALA A 375 -5.55 3.22 17.77
C ALA A 375 -5.29 2.17 18.85
N ASP A 376 -4.01 1.84 19.12
CA ASP A 376 -3.64 0.71 19.96
C ASP A 376 -3.73 1.01 21.45
N ARG A 377 -3.42 2.26 21.87
CA ARG A 377 -3.32 2.66 23.29
C ARG A 377 -4.53 3.43 23.79
N VAL A 378 -5.13 4.26 22.93
CA VAL A 378 -6.24 5.13 23.34
C VAL A 378 -7.58 4.50 22.97
N HIS A 379 -7.72 3.91 21.76
CA HIS A 379 -9.00 3.49 21.20
C HIS A 379 -9.19 1.97 21.10
N SER A 380 -8.44 1.16 21.87
CA SER A 380 -8.63 -0.31 21.96
C SER A 380 -8.51 -1.07 20.63
N GLY A 381 -7.69 -0.57 19.70
CA GLY A 381 -7.27 -1.27 18.48
C GLY A 381 -7.74 -0.67 17.16
N ALA A 382 -8.68 0.28 17.16
CA ALA A 382 -9.13 0.95 15.93
C ALA A 382 -9.52 2.41 16.18
N LEU A 383 -9.21 3.27 15.22
CA LEU A 383 -9.59 4.68 15.29
C LEU A 383 -11.11 4.87 15.14
N PRO A 384 -11.74 5.78 15.92
CA PRO A 384 -13.16 6.09 15.81
C PRO A 384 -13.53 6.73 14.47
N VAL A 385 -12.64 7.54 13.89
CA VAL A 385 -12.78 8.09 12.53
C VAL A 385 -11.74 7.43 11.63
N PRO A 386 -12.14 6.72 10.57
CA PRO A 386 -11.17 6.15 9.62
C PRO A 386 -10.32 7.23 8.95
N VAL A 387 -9.07 6.91 8.64
CA VAL A 387 -8.13 7.82 7.98
C VAL A 387 -7.71 7.25 6.62
N ASN A 388 -7.90 8.05 5.56
CA ASN A 388 -7.44 7.72 4.21
C ASN A 388 -6.25 8.58 3.80
N CYS A 389 -5.11 7.96 3.51
CA CYS A 389 -3.95 8.62 2.93
C CYS A 389 -4.05 8.55 1.40
N ILE A 390 -4.48 9.64 0.75
CA ILE A 390 -4.56 9.76 -0.72
C ILE A 390 -3.22 10.31 -1.22
N MET A 391 -2.38 9.43 -1.75
CA MET A 391 -1.02 9.75 -2.15
C MET A 391 -0.97 9.95 -3.68
N ASP A 392 -1.35 11.15 -4.15
CA ASP A 392 -1.20 11.49 -5.57
C ASP A 392 0.29 11.77 -5.89
N GLU A 393 0.75 11.34 -7.06
CA GLU A 393 2.17 11.32 -7.42
C GLU A 393 3.06 10.64 -6.35
N PHE A 394 2.62 9.48 -5.88
CA PHE A 394 3.27 8.69 -4.83
C PHE A 394 4.80 8.58 -4.93
N PRO A 395 5.45 8.46 -6.12
CA PRO A 395 6.89 8.42 -6.23
C PRO A 395 7.63 9.68 -5.76
N ASN A 396 6.93 10.81 -5.69
CA ASN A 396 7.48 12.09 -5.24
C ASN A 396 7.37 12.28 -3.72
N VAL A 397 6.63 11.40 -3.05
CA VAL A 397 6.51 11.40 -1.59
C VAL A 397 7.70 10.64 -1.01
N SER A 398 8.39 11.26 -0.07
CA SER A 398 9.37 10.56 0.77
C SER A 398 8.60 9.68 1.76
N LEU A 399 8.84 8.39 1.72
CA LEU A 399 8.04 7.42 2.47
C LEU A 399 8.69 7.06 3.80
N PRO A 400 7.91 6.65 4.81
CA PRO A 400 8.44 5.98 6.00
C PRO A 400 9.23 4.72 5.63
N ASN A 401 10.23 4.40 6.45
CA ASN A 401 10.93 3.11 6.35
C ASN A 401 9.93 1.97 6.45
N GLU A 402 10.14 0.93 5.63
CA GLU A 402 9.30 -0.28 5.64
C GLU A 402 7.81 -0.01 5.39
N PHE A 403 7.50 0.91 4.50
CA PHE A 403 6.12 1.31 4.19
C PHE A 403 5.22 0.12 3.82
N GLU A 404 5.75 -0.93 3.20
CA GLU A 404 5.04 -2.17 2.91
C GLU A 404 4.54 -2.89 4.18
N LYS A 405 5.27 -2.78 5.30
CA LYS A 405 4.82 -3.31 6.60
C LYS A 405 3.69 -2.48 7.20
N ILE A 406 3.74 -1.16 7.01
CA ILE A 406 2.66 -0.26 7.41
C ILE A 406 1.38 -0.64 6.65
N LEU A 407 1.43 -0.82 5.33
CA LEU A 407 0.29 -1.25 4.53
C LEU A 407 -0.30 -2.60 4.97
N ALA A 408 0.55 -3.53 5.41
CA ALA A 408 0.09 -4.84 5.89
C ALA A 408 -0.69 -4.75 7.22
N THR A 409 -0.42 -3.74 8.05
CA THR A 409 -0.91 -3.65 9.44
C THR A 409 -1.92 -2.53 9.68
N CYS A 410 -2.02 -1.53 8.80
CA CYS A 410 -2.88 -0.35 8.96
C CYS A 410 -4.39 -0.66 8.97
N ARG A 411 -4.82 -1.73 8.26
CA ARG A 411 -6.24 -2.10 8.12
C ARG A 411 -6.96 -2.26 9.45
N SER A 412 -6.37 -2.98 10.43
CA SER A 412 -7.00 -3.24 11.72
C SER A 412 -7.26 -1.95 12.52
N ARG A 413 -6.52 -0.90 12.23
CA ARG A 413 -6.56 0.40 12.90
C ARG A 413 -7.47 1.43 12.23
N SER A 414 -8.25 1.02 11.22
CA SER A 414 -9.10 1.91 10.40
C SER A 414 -8.29 2.93 9.58
N ILE A 415 -7.06 2.59 9.21
CA ILE A 415 -6.20 3.40 8.35
C ILE A 415 -6.07 2.67 7.02
N TYR A 416 -6.10 3.40 5.91
CA TYR A 416 -5.90 2.85 4.58
C TYR A 416 -5.26 3.87 3.64
N CYS A 417 -4.63 3.36 2.57
CA CYS A 417 -3.86 4.16 1.64
C CYS A 417 -4.38 4.00 0.22
N SER A 418 -4.59 5.11 -0.45
CA SER A 418 -4.86 5.19 -1.89
C SER A 418 -3.57 5.60 -2.59
N ILE A 419 -2.85 4.64 -3.13
CA ILE A 419 -1.53 4.82 -3.77
C ILE A 419 -1.75 5.09 -5.24
N ILE A 420 -1.38 6.28 -5.72
CA ILE A 420 -1.59 6.69 -7.10
C ILE A 420 -0.24 6.86 -7.81
N ILE A 421 -0.03 6.06 -8.87
CA ILE A 421 1.20 6.06 -9.67
C ILE A 421 0.91 6.20 -11.15
N GLN A 422 1.93 6.56 -11.92
CA GLN A 422 1.78 6.67 -13.37
C GLN A 422 1.96 5.33 -14.08
N ASN A 423 2.87 4.49 -13.59
CA ASN A 423 3.18 3.17 -14.17
C ASN A 423 3.85 2.25 -13.15
N MET A 424 3.90 0.95 -13.44
CA MET A 424 4.48 -0.07 -12.55
C MET A 424 6.00 0.05 -12.41
N SER A 425 6.71 0.61 -13.40
CA SER A 425 8.16 0.79 -13.32
C SER A 425 8.55 1.76 -12.21
N GLN A 426 7.71 2.77 -11.92
CA GLN A 426 7.93 3.67 -10.79
C GLN A 426 7.94 2.90 -9.45
N LEU A 427 6.99 1.98 -9.27
CA LEU A 427 6.89 1.17 -8.07
C LEU A 427 8.09 0.22 -7.93
N LYS A 428 8.48 -0.44 -9.03
CA LYS A 428 9.65 -1.31 -9.09
C LYS A 428 10.95 -0.56 -8.76
N ALA A 429 11.09 0.68 -9.23
CA ALA A 429 12.26 1.51 -8.94
C ALA A 429 12.36 1.91 -7.47
N LEU A 430 11.21 2.19 -6.81
CA LEU A 430 11.15 2.58 -5.40
C LEU A 430 11.41 1.40 -4.45
N PHE A 431 10.77 0.27 -4.70
CA PHE A 431 10.72 -0.86 -3.76
C PHE A 431 11.58 -2.05 -4.20
N LYS A 432 12.24 -1.99 -5.37
CA LYS A 432 13.09 -3.07 -5.88
C LYS A 432 12.41 -4.45 -5.71
N ASP A 433 12.97 -5.31 -4.86
CA ASP A 433 12.48 -6.67 -4.65
C ASP A 433 11.18 -6.75 -3.83
N SER A 434 10.82 -5.70 -3.07
CA SER A 434 9.62 -5.68 -2.21
C SER A 434 8.36 -5.10 -2.87
N TRP A 435 8.43 -4.67 -4.14
CA TRP A 435 7.29 -4.06 -4.84
C TRP A 435 6.06 -4.99 -4.95
N GLU A 436 6.28 -6.31 -5.14
CA GLU A 436 5.19 -7.29 -5.19
C GLU A 436 4.47 -7.41 -3.84
N SER A 437 5.22 -7.30 -2.73
CA SER A 437 4.65 -7.28 -1.38
C SER A 437 3.75 -6.07 -1.18
N LEU A 438 4.15 -4.90 -1.70
CA LEU A 438 3.32 -3.70 -1.64
C LEU A 438 2.02 -3.88 -2.42
N VAL A 439 2.09 -4.37 -3.66
CA VAL A 439 0.90 -4.65 -4.48
C VAL A 439 0.02 -5.71 -3.81
N GLY A 440 0.61 -6.75 -3.22
CA GLY A 440 -0.10 -7.81 -2.49
C GLY A 440 -0.86 -7.32 -1.25
N ASN A 441 -0.48 -6.17 -0.69
CA ASN A 441 -1.18 -5.51 0.41
C ASN A 441 -2.31 -4.57 -0.04
N CYS A 442 -2.52 -4.42 -1.36
CA CYS A 442 -3.64 -3.69 -1.96
C CYS A 442 -4.65 -4.70 -2.51
N ASP A 443 -5.82 -4.80 -1.89
CA ASP A 443 -6.87 -5.72 -2.35
C ASP A 443 -7.57 -5.24 -3.63
N GLU A 444 -7.50 -3.95 -3.92
CA GLU A 444 -8.04 -3.31 -5.11
C GLU A 444 -6.91 -2.72 -5.97
N PHE A 445 -6.91 -3.10 -7.23
CA PHE A 445 -6.02 -2.54 -8.24
C PHE A 445 -6.86 -1.91 -9.35
N LEU A 446 -6.72 -0.61 -9.56
CA LEU A 446 -7.45 0.17 -10.57
C LEU A 446 -6.50 0.67 -11.66
N TYR A 447 -6.67 0.17 -12.88
CA TYR A 447 -5.92 0.62 -14.04
C TYR A 447 -6.75 1.57 -14.90
N LEU A 448 -6.24 2.78 -15.12
CA LEU A 448 -6.91 3.86 -15.85
C LEU A 448 -6.35 4.09 -17.28
N GLY A 449 -5.44 3.24 -17.72
CA GLY A 449 -4.77 3.41 -19.01
C GLY A 449 -3.39 4.06 -18.90
N GLY A 450 -2.56 3.85 -19.90
CA GLY A 450 -1.19 4.36 -19.93
C GLY A 450 -0.44 3.88 -21.18
N ASN A 451 0.83 4.26 -21.33
CA ASN A 451 1.67 3.92 -22.48
C ASN A 451 2.92 3.10 -22.13
N GLU A 452 3.01 2.56 -20.92
CA GLU A 452 4.22 1.88 -20.46
C GLU A 452 4.08 0.36 -20.62
N LYS A 453 5.03 -0.25 -21.36
CA LYS A 453 5.00 -1.64 -21.79
C LYS A 453 4.94 -2.65 -20.64
N GLU A 454 5.71 -2.42 -19.57
CA GLU A 454 5.73 -3.32 -18.41
C GLU A 454 4.38 -3.32 -17.67
N THR A 455 3.73 -2.17 -17.59
CA THR A 455 2.38 -2.06 -17.04
C THR A 455 1.36 -2.82 -17.87
N HIS A 456 1.42 -2.70 -19.22
CA HIS A 456 0.51 -3.44 -20.10
C HIS A 456 0.67 -4.95 -19.94
N LYS A 457 1.92 -5.43 -19.89
CA LYS A 457 2.22 -6.84 -19.67
C LYS A 457 1.68 -7.32 -18.32
N TYR A 458 1.94 -6.56 -17.25
CA TYR A 458 1.45 -6.88 -15.91
C TYR A 458 -0.08 -6.97 -15.85
N VAL A 459 -0.78 -5.98 -16.40
CA VAL A 459 -2.25 -5.95 -16.45
C VAL A 459 -2.81 -7.11 -17.25
N SER A 460 -2.22 -7.44 -18.40
CA SER A 460 -2.62 -8.58 -19.24
C SER A 460 -2.45 -9.91 -18.51
N GLU A 461 -1.35 -10.09 -17.77
CA GLU A 461 -1.13 -11.28 -16.95
C GLU A 461 -2.16 -11.40 -15.81
N LEU A 462 -2.52 -10.28 -15.16
CA LEU A 462 -3.56 -10.25 -14.12
C LEU A 462 -4.95 -10.60 -14.64
N LEU A 463 -5.26 -10.23 -15.88
CA LEU A 463 -6.55 -10.59 -16.53
C LEU A 463 -6.70 -12.09 -16.71
N GLY A 464 -5.60 -12.80 -16.89
CA GLY A 464 -5.58 -14.25 -17.09
C GLY A 464 -6.04 -14.67 -18.49
N LYS A 465 -6.10 -15.98 -18.71
CA LYS A 465 -6.45 -16.59 -20.02
C LYS A 465 -7.87 -17.10 -20.03
N GLU A 466 -8.52 -16.95 -21.15
CA GLU A 466 -9.77 -17.62 -21.53
C GLU A 466 -9.52 -18.70 -22.56
N THR A 467 -10.39 -19.70 -22.63
CA THR A 467 -10.37 -20.72 -23.69
C THR A 467 -11.17 -20.21 -24.88
N ILE A 468 -10.54 -20.11 -26.02
CA ILE A 468 -11.19 -19.72 -27.28
C ILE A 468 -11.18 -20.90 -28.27
N ASP A 469 -12.25 -21.03 -29.07
CA ASP A 469 -12.32 -21.94 -30.17
C ASP A 469 -11.65 -21.33 -31.42
N THR A 470 -10.67 -22.01 -31.96
CA THR A 470 -9.96 -21.59 -33.17
C THR A 470 -10.16 -22.58 -34.27
N ASN A 471 -10.52 -22.10 -35.48
CA ASN A 471 -10.66 -22.92 -36.67
C ASN A 471 -9.48 -22.68 -37.59
N THR A 472 -8.75 -23.74 -37.92
CA THR A 472 -7.69 -23.69 -38.91
C THR A 472 -8.22 -24.31 -40.22
N TYR A 473 -8.13 -23.55 -41.30
CA TYR A 473 -8.57 -23.99 -42.63
C TYR A 473 -7.33 -24.38 -43.47
N GLY A 474 -7.25 -25.65 -43.85
CA GLY A 474 -6.23 -26.14 -44.77
C GLY A 474 -6.85 -26.37 -46.16
N GLN A 475 -6.34 -25.70 -47.19
CA GLN A 475 -6.72 -25.92 -48.58
C GLN A 475 -5.51 -26.38 -49.38
N THR A 476 -5.54 -27.63 -49.89
CA THR A 476 -4.52 -28.14 -50.79
C THR A 476 -4.98 -27.91 -52.21
N LYS A 477 -4.25 -27.09 -53.00
CA LYS A 477 -4.50 -26.85 -54.41
C LYS A 477 -3.77 -27.92 -55.23
N GLY A 478 -4.51 -28.91 -55.80
CA GLY A 478 -4.01 -29.97 -56.67
C GLY A 478 -5.16 -30.63 -57.45
N LYS A 479 -4.87 -31.59 -58.40
CA LYS A 479 -5.90 -32.25 -59.18
C LYS A 479 -6.95 -33.03 -58.37
N SER A 480 -6.71 -33.27 -57.07
CA SER A 480 -7.67 -33.79 -56.11
C SER A 480 -7.60 -32.92 -54.87
N GLY A 481 -8.01 -31.63 -54.99
CA GLY A 481 -8.00 -30.69 -53.87
C GLY A 481 -8.82 -31.19 -52.67
N SER A 482 -8.23 -31.20 -51.47
CA SER A 482 -8.92 -31.50 -50.22
C SER A 482 -9.06 -30.23 -49.37
N TYR A 483 -10.21 -30.11 -48.76
CA TYR A 483 -10.52 -29.07 -47.79
C TYR A 483 -10.60 -29.72 -46.42
N SER A 484 -9.77 -29.27 -45.46
CA SER A 484 -9.84 -29.74 -44.08
C SER A 484 -10.09 -28.57 -43.14
N THR A 485 -11.08 -28.72 -42.26
CA THR A 485 -11.33 -27.79 -41.14
C THR A 485 -10.90 -28.50 -39.89
N ASN A 486 -9.95 -27.93 -39.17
CA ASN A 486 -9.50 -28.45 -37.88
C ASN A 486 -10.00 -27.51 -36.78
N PHE A 487 -10.77 -28.06 -35.84
CA PHE A 487 -11.25 -27.35 -34.65
C PHE A 487 -10.23 -27.54 -33.54
N GLN A 488 -9.68 -26.46 -33.03
CA GLN A 488 -8.71 -26.48 -31.94
C GLN A 488 -9.11 -25.46 -30.90
N GLN A 489 -8.93 -25.82 -29.64
CA GLN A 489 -9.05 -24.87 -28.52
C GLN A 489 -7.68 -24.35 -28.15
N SER A 490 -7.60 -23.05 -27.85
CA SER A 490 -6.37 -22.39 -27.41
C SER A 490 -6.66 -21.40 -26.27
N GLY A 491 -5.64 -21.15 -25.45
CA GLY A 491 -5.71 -20.13 -24.41
C GLY A 491 -5.31 -18.77 -24.98
N ARG A 492 -6.12 -17.75 -24.70
CA ARG A 492 -5.82 -16.35 -25.02
C ARG A 492 -6.04 -15.50 -23.78
N GLU A 493 -5.18 -14.52 -23.53
CA GLU A 493 -5.42 -13.51 -22.51
C GLU A 493 -6.71 -12.74 -22.82
N LEU A 494 -7.52 -12.40 -21.79
CA LEU A 494 -8.74 -11.60 -21.95
C LEU A 494 -8.49 -10.30 -22.70
N LEU A 495 -7.36 -9.63 -22.44
CA LEU A 495 -6.78 -8.57 -23.26
C LEU A 495 -5.28 -8.85 -23.38
N GLN A 496 -4.77 -8.83 -24.57
CA GLN A 496 -3.33 -8.87 -24.83
C GLN A 496 -2.68 -7.51 -24.48
N PRO A 497 -1.36 -7.45 -24.25
CA PRO A 497 -0.70 -6.19 -23.88
C PRO A 497 -0.92 -5.03 -24.84
N ASP A 498 -1.07 -5.29 -26.14
CA ASP A 498 -1.40 -4.29 -27.16
C ASP A 498 -2.85 -3.82 -27.04
N GLU A 499 -3.78 -4.70 -26.70
CA GLU A 499 -5.18 -4.36 -26.44
C GLU A 499 -5.33 -3.54 -25.13
N VAL A 500 -4.55 -3.89 -24.09
CA VAL A 500 -4.48 -3.09 -22.85
C VAL A 500 -3.97 -1.67 -23.16
N ARG A 501 -3.00 -1.51 -24.07
CA ARG A 501 -2.53 -0.21 -24.52
C ARG A 501 -3.62 0.60 -25.23
N MET A 502 -4.49 -0.09 -25.96
CA MET A 502 -5.59 0.53 -26.73
C MET A 502 -6.87 0.70 -25.92
N LEU A 503 -6.83 0.48 -24.60
CA LEU A 503 -7.99 0.69 -23.73
C LEU A 503 -8.55 2.10 -23.92
N ASP A 504 -9.86 2.18 -24.22
CA ASP A 504 -10.56 3.46 -24.36
C ASP A 504 -10.37 4.31 -23.10
N ASN A 505 -10.03 5.58 -23.28
CA ASN A 505 -9.76 6.49 -22.18
C ASN A 505 -10.98 6.74 -21.25
N GLN A 506 -12.18 6.37 -21.65
CA GLN A 506 -13.36 6.41 -20.80
C GLN A 506 -13.49 5.19 -19.88
N ASN A 507 -12.79 4.11 -20.17
CA ASN A 507 -12.84 2.84 -19.45
C ASN A 507 -11.69 2.67 -18.47
N ALA A 508 -11.93 1.82 -17.48
CA ALA A 508 -10.98 1.38 -16.48
C ALA A 508 -11.06 -0.13 -16.30
N LEU A 509 -9.94 -0.73 -15.91
CA LEU A 509 -9.88 -2.12 -15.47
C LEU A 509 -9.76 -2.14 -13.95
N LEU A 510 -10.67 -2.84 -13.29
CA LEU A 510 -10.67 -2.99 -11.84
C LEU A 510 -10.48 -4.45 -11.47
N PHE A 511 -9.49 -4.69 -10.62
CA PHE A 511 -9.20 -5.99 -10.03
C PHE A 511 -9.47 -5.93 -8.52
N ILE A 512 -10.20 -6.92 -8.03
CA ILE A 512 -10.52 -7.07 -6.62
C ILE A 512 -10.11 -8.48 -6.22
N ARG A 513 -9.36 -8.63 -5.16
CA ARG A 513 -8.93 -9.94 -4.69
C ARG A 513 -10.11 -10.91 -4.52
N GLY A 514 -10.07 -12.03 -5.24
CA GLY A 514 -11.10 -13.09 -5.18
C GLY A 514 -12.35 -12.82 -6.02
N GLU A 515 -12.34 -11.79 -6.85
CA GLU A 515 -13.38 -11.52 -7.85
C GLU A 515 -12.80 -11.57 -9.27
N ARG A 516 -13.69 -11.64 -10.24
CA ARG A 516 -13.32 -11.55 -11.66
C ARG A 516 -12.94 -10.12 -12.01
N PRO A 517 -12.01 -9.93 -12.95
CA PRO A 517 -11.67 -8.59 -13.44
C PRO A 517 -12.89 -7.89 -14.01
N ILE A 518 -13.00 -6.60 -13.77
CA ILE A 518 -14.11 -5.76 -14.19
C ILE A 518 -13.60 -4.76 -15.22
N LEU A 519 -14.24 -4.71 -16.37
CA LEU A 519 -14.12 -3.62 -17.35
C LEU A 519 -15.35 -2.71 -17.16
N ASP A 520 -15.12 -1.47 -16.75
CA ASP A 520 -16.21 -0.50 -16.48
C ASP A 520 -15.77 0.92 -16.87
N ALA A 521 -16.73 1.82 -17.00
CA ALA A 521 -16.43 3.23 -17.23
C ALA A 521 -15.72 3.85 -16.01
N LYS A 522 -14.78 4.75 -16.24
CA LYS A 522 -14.21 5.60 -15.19
C LYS A 522 -15.33 6.39 -14.51
N TYR A 523 -15.11 6.72 -13.24
CA TYR A 523 -16.09 7.53 -12.53
C TYR A 523 -16.19 8.92 -13.16
N ASP A 524 -17.41 9.30 -13.51
CA ASP A 524 -17.73 10.63 -14.03
C ASP A 524 -17.91 11.61 -12.88
N LEU A 525 -16.93 12.49 -12.69
CA LEU A 525 -16.92 13.49 -11.62
C LEU A 525 -18.17 14.35 -11.61
N MET A 526 -18.73 14.67 -12.80
CA MET A 526 -19.91 15.52 -12.93
C MET A 526 -21.20 14.87 -12.38
N LYS A 527 -21.19 13.54 -12.21
CA LYS A 527 -22.31 12.80 -11.59
C LYS A 527 -22.22 12.71 -10.07
N HIS A 528 -21.16 13.26 -9.46
CA HIS A 528 -21.02 13.18 -8.02
C HIS A 528 -22.05 14.08 -7.30
N PRO A 529 -22.74 13.60 -6.24
CA PRO A 529 -23.76 14.38 -5.54
C PRO A 529 -23.29 15.73 -5.00
N ASN A 530 -22.00 15.82 -4.62
CA ASN A 530 -21.39 17.03 -4.05
C ASN A 530 -20.71 17.93 -5.09
N ILE A 531 -20.81 17.64 -6.38
CA ILE A 531 -20.11 18.40 -7.45
C ILE A 531 -20.37 19.91 -7.38
N ARG A 532 -21.61 20.32 -7.10
CA ARG A 532 -22.03 21.71 -7.01
C ARG A 532 -21.28 22.56 -5.97
N TYR A 533 -20.58 21.93 -5.05
CA TYR A 533 -19.80 22.60 -4.01
C TYR A 533 -18.31 22.69 -4.32
N THR A 534 -17.90 22.23 -5.49
CA THR A 534 -16.52 22.25 -5.99
C THR A 534 -16.35 23.24 -7.13
N GLU A 535 -15.11 23.63 -7.42
CA GLU A 535 -14.79 24.49 -8.57
C GLU A 535 -15.30 23.92 -9.89
N ASP A 536 -15.15 22.61 -10.12
CA ASP A 536 -15.66 21.92 -11.32
C ASP A 536 -17.20 22.01 -11.45
N GLY A 537 -17.91 22.18 -10.35
CA GLY A 537 -19.37 22.32 -10.30
C GLY A 537 -19.86 23.77 -10.24
N GLY A 538 -18.96 24.75 -10.43
CA GLY A 538 -19.28 26.18 -10.48
C GLY A 538 -19.20 26.91 -9.14
N ALA A 539 -18.70 26.29 -8.07
CA ALA A 539 -18.28 27.02 -6.88
C ALA A 539 -16.98 27.78 -7.16
N GLY A 540 -16.74 28.87 -6.43
CA GLY A 540 -15.45 29.56 -6.53
C GLY A 540 -14.29 28.67 -6.10
N PRO A 541 -13.06 28.92 -6.61
CA PRO A 541 -11.87 28.20 -6.14
C PRO A 541 -11.70 28.46 -4.64
N PHE A 542 -11.30 27.44 -3.92
CA PHE A 542 -10.98 27.58 -2.50
C PHE A 542 -9.69 28.38 -2.37
N ASN A 543 -9.81 29.54 -1.75
CA ASN A 543 -8.67 30.37 -1.44
C ASN A 543 -8.33 30.15 0.04
N TYR A 544 -7.30 29.42 0.25
CA TYR A 544 -6.72 29.16 1.54
C TYR A 544 -5.80 30.37 1.85
N ALA A 545 -6.37 31.36 2.52
CA ALA A 545 -5.60 32.37 3.19
C ALA A 545 -5.68 32.07 4.69
N LYS A 546 -4.64 31.48 5.26
CA LYS A 546 -4.48 31.51 6.70
C LYS A 546 -4.48 32.98 7.10
N ALA A 547 -5.37 33.38 8.04
CA ALA A 547 -5.16 34.62 8.72
C ALA A 547 -3.71 34.61 9.21
N PRO A 548 -2.86 35.59 8.85
CA PRO A 548 -1.52 35.60 9.35
C PRO A 548 -1.63 35.41 10.86
N LEU A 549 -0.95 34.39 11.40
CA LEU A 549 -0.75 34.30 12.83
C LEU A 549 -0.33 35.71 13.23
N ALA A 550 -1.02 36.29 14.24
CA ALA A 550 -0.55 37.54 14.80
C ALA A 550 0.92 37.29 15.12
N HIS A 551 1.78 37.74 14.25
CA HIS A 551 3.19 37.69 14.50
C HIS A 551 3.40 38.64 15.67
N ASP A 552 3.62 38.11 16.84
CA ASP A 552 4.67 38.71 17.61
C ASP A 552 5.87 38.68 16.68
N ASP A 553 6.23 39.83 16.17
CA ASP A 553 7.45 40.02 15.41
C ASP A 553 8.59 39.40 16.23
N PHE A 554 8.95 38.13 15.92
CA PHE A 554 10.27 37.64 16.22
C PHE A 554 11.21 38.36 15.24
N THR A 555 11.30 39.66 15.37
CA THR A 555 12.51 40.39 15.09
C THR A 555 13.48 39.83 16.13
N PHE A 556 14.46 39.05 15.68
CA PHE A 556 15.67 38.83 16.45
C PHE A 556 16.12 40.23 16.88
N ASP A 557 15.81 40.58 18.13
CA ASP A 557 16.27 41.82 18.71
C ASP A 557 17.72 41.56 19.07
N GLU A 558 18.61 41.83 18.12
CA GLU A 558 20.07 41.78 18.35
C GLU A 558 20.48 42.60 19.57
N THR A 559 19.61 43.52 20.07
CA THR A 559 19.87 44.29 21.26
C THR A 559 19.63 43.54 22.57
N ARG A 560 18.96 42.37 22.55
CA ARG A 560 18.77 41.57 23.76
C ARG A 560 19.99 40.77 24.18
N TYR A 561 20.96 40.56 23.29
CA TYR A 561 22.23 39.89 23.65
C TYR A 561 23.19 40.77 24.48
N ASP A 562 23.01 42.08 24.47
CA ASP A 562 23.83 42.99 25.28
C ASP A 562 23.41 43.04 26.76
N ASP A 563 22.25 42.48 27.16
CA ASP A 563 21.75 42.48 28.52
C ASP A 563 22.09 41.20 29.32
N TYR A 564 22.70 40.18 28.71
CA TYR A 564 23.27 39.04 29.43
C TYR A 564 24.69 39.41 29.86
N GLU A 565 24.86 40.03 31.04
CA GLU A 565 26.14 39.98 31.73
C GLU A 565 26.51 38.51 31.94
N LEU A 566 27.58 38.09 31.28
CA LEU A 566 28.27 36.84 31.60
C LEU A 566 28.68 36.95 33.06
N LEU A 567 27.94 36.30 33.96
CA LEU A 567 28.38 36.07 35.34
C LEU A 567 29.67 35.26 35.25
N LEU A 568 30.80 35.93 35.30
CA LEU A 568 32.09 35.29 35.43
C LEU A 568 32.10 34.56 36.78
N ASP A 569 32.79 33.40 36.85
CA ASP A 569 32.88 32.52 38.03
C ASP A 569 33.28 33.26 39.33
N GLU A 570 33.74 34.50 39.27
CA GLU A 570 34.08 35.36 40.43
C GLU A 570 32.83 35.89 41.16
N ASP A 571 31.66 35.90 40.53
CA ASP A 571 30.41 36.39 41.14
C ASP A 571 29.61 35.33 41.90
N ILE A 572 30.08 34.06 41.83
CA ILE A 572 29.41 32.91 42.48
C ILE A 572 30.02 32.54 43.85
N ILE A 573 31.13 33.16 44.22
CA ILE A 573 31.76 32.91 45.52
C ILE A 573 31.10 33.83 46.58
N GLY A 574 29.90 33.44 47.01
CA GLY A 574 29.31 33.98 48.24
C GLY A 574 30.18 33.59 49.42
N GLU A 575 30.43 34.57 50.32
CA GLU A 575 31.23 34.44 51.53
C GLU A 575 30.86 33.20 52.37
N PRO A 576 31.86 32.50 52.94
CA PRO A 576 31.60 31.35 53.80
C PRO A 576 31.04 31.82 55.15
N PHE A 577 29.92 31.20 55.54
CA PHE A 577 29.48 31.16 56.93
C PHE A 577 30.21 30.11 57.72
#